data_37ad9ff292f68e512db99dc4d82ecd3e
#
_entry.id   37ad9ff292f68e512db99dc4d82ecd3e
#
_cell.length_a   1.000
_cell.length_b   1.000
_cell.length_c   1.000
_cell.angle_alpha   90.00
_cell.angle_beta   90.00
_cell.angle_gamma   90.00
#
_symmetry.space_group_name_H-M   'P 1'
#
loop_
_entity.id
_entity.type
_entity.pdbx_description
1 polymer ?
#
loop_
_entity_poly.entity_id
_entity_poly.type
_entity_poly.pdbx_seq_one_letter_code
_entity_poly.pdbx_strand_id
1 'polypeptide(L)'
;TEAADSTAEDADVKSEGVMTHDEYLAAAVDDEVTIETYVQAKQSWWEDKATFYTQDKDGAYFIYNMPCSEEDYEKLVPGTKIKVTGYKAEWSGEIEVADVSSFEIEDGEYIAEPLDVTDLLGKDELIDHQNELVSFKGMTVEAAGQDADGNDVAYLYNYDGSGSEGDDLYFNVSLN
;
A
#
# COMPACT_ATOMS: atom_id res chain seq x y z
N THR A 1 35.97 -17.44 -1.33
CA THR A 1 35.52 -16.55 -0.25
C THR A 1 34.14 -16.07 -0.64
N GLU A 2 33.16 -16.73 -0.09
CA GLU A 2 31.73 -16.45 -0.24
C GLU A 2 31.47 -15.07 0.38
N ALA A 3 30.92 -14.16 -0.42
CA ALA A 3 30.22 -12.98 0.13
C ALA A 3 28.82 -13.48 0.48
N ALA A 4 28.51 -13.49 1.76
CA ALA A 4 27.23 -13.92 2.28
C ALA A 4 26.12 -13.02 1.75
N ASP A 5 25.16 -13.64 1.13
CA ASP A 5 23.80 -13.20 0.98
C ASP A 5 23.18 -13.04 2.38
N SER A 6 23.23 -11.83 2.93
CA SER A 6 22.75 -11.54 4.30
C SER A 6 21.53 -10.63 4.32
N THR A 7 20.92 -10.31 3.17
CA THR A 7 19.84 -9.34 3.09
C THR A 7 18.44 -9.94 3.11
N ALA A 8 18.32 -11.26 2.97
CA ALA A 8 17.01 -11.92 2.87
C ALA A 8 16.48 -12.48 4.20
N GLU A 9 17.34 -12.71 5.20
CA GLU A 9 16.91 -13.28 6.48
C GLU A 9 16.50 -12.25 7.54
N ASP A 10 16.92 -10.99 7.41
CA ASP A 10 16.63 -9.95 8.41
C ASP A 10 15.25 -9.27 8.23
N ALA A 11 14.59 -9.44 7.10
CA ALA A 11 13.33 -8.76 6.80
C ALA A 11 12.13 -9.25 7.62
N ASP A 12 12.19 -10.48 8.15
CA ASP A 12 11.10 -11.11 8.92
C ASP A 12 11.29 -10.99 10.44
N VAL A 13 12.43 -10.45 10.90
CA VAL A 13 12.70 -10.25 12.33
C VAL A 13 12.17 -8.91 12.77
N LYS A 14 11.11 -8.91 13.56
CA LYS A 14 10.51 -7.68 14.12
C LYS A 14 11.30 -7.20 15.33
N SER A 15 11.40 -5.88 15.47
CA SER A 15 11.96 -5.25 16.67
C SER A 15 11.10 -5.49 17.90
N GLU A 16 11.67 -5.30 19.09
CA GLU A 16 10.91 -5.44 20.34
C GLU A 16 9.72 -4.47 20.37
N GLY A 17 8.52 -4.99 20.66
CA GLY A 17 7.28 -4.22 20.72
C GLY A 17 6.60 -3.97 19.38
N VAL A 18 7.12 -4.53 18.30
CA VAL A 18 6.51 -4.51 16.96
C VAL A 18 5.67 -5.76 16.76
N MET A 19 4.46 -5.57 16.22
CA MET A 19 3.54 -6.66 15.90
C MET A 19 3.97 -7.41 14.65
N THR A 20 3.77 -8.73 14.64
CA THR A 20 3.72 -9.50 13.41
C THR A 20 2.47 -9.15 12.60
N HIS A 21 2.44 -9.52 11.31
CA HIS A 21 1.24 -9.28 10.49
C HIS A 21 0.01 -10.00 11.06
N ASP A 22 0.17 -11.23 11.54
CA ASP A 22 -0.94 -11.98 12.18
C ASP A 22 -1.44 -11.30 13.45
N GLU A 23 -0.55 -10.76 14.29
CA GLU A 23 -0.94 -9.98 15.47
C GLU A 23 -1.67 -8.69 15.09
N TYR A 24 -1.21 -7.99 14.07
CA TYR A 24 -1.88 -6.82 13.51
C TYR A 24 -3.28 -7.15 13.00
N LEU A 25 -3.44 -8.23 12.23
CA LEU A 25 -4.75 -8.67 11.75
C LEU A 25 -5.69 -9.07 12.90
N ALA A 26 -5.16 -9.66 13.97
CA ALA A 26 -5.93 -10.08 15.14
C ALA A 26 -6.29 -8.92 16.09
N ALA A 27 -5.61 -7.77 16.02
CA ALA A 27 -5.93 -6.60 16.83
C ALA A 27 -7.35 -6.10 16.51
N ALA A 28 -8.04 -5.54 17.51
CA ALA A 28 -9.35 -4.95 17.28
C ALA A 28 -9.25 -3.58 16.58
N VAL A 29 -10.30 -3.18 15.90
CA VAL A 29 -10.44 -1.81 15.41
C VAL A 29 -10.33 -0.85 16.59
N ASP A 30 -9.66 0.28 16.41
CA ASP A 30 -9.30 1.28 17.41
C ASP A 30 -8.19 0.85 18.40
N ASP A 31 -7.62 -0.35 18.28
CA ASP A 31 -6.41 -0.70 19.04
C ASP A 31 -5.19 0.04 18.48
N GLU A 32 -4.32 0.50 19.39
CA GLU A 32 -3.01 1.01 19.02
C GLU A 32 -2.12 -0.14 18.51
N VAL A 33 -1.52 0.06 17.35
CA VAL A 33 -0.66 -0.90 16.67
C VAL A 33 0.70 -0.28 16.37
N THR A 34 1.75 -1.08 16.48
CA THR A 34 3.10 -0.71 16.04
C THR A 34 3.61 -1.76 15.07
N ILE A 35 3.95 -1.34 13.87
CA ILE A 35 4.37 -2.19 12.77
C ILE A 35 5.74 -1.74 12.22
N GLU A 36 6.50 -2.67 11.68
CA GLU A 36 7.66 -2.42 10.82
C GLU A 36 7.35 -2.98 9.43
N THR A 37 7.58 -2.18 8.41
CA THR A 37 7.22 -2.51 7.04
C THR A 37 8.08 -1.73 6.04
N TYR A 38 7.91 -1.97 4.76
CA TYR A 38 8.68 -1.31 3.70
C TYR A 38 7.74 -0.64 2.71
N VAL A 39 8.00 0.61 2.40
CA VAL A 39 7.23 1.36 1.40
C VAL A 39 7.31 0.65 0.06
N GLN A 40 6.17 0.41 -0.58
CA GLN A 40 6.08 -0.14 -1.95
C GLN A 40 5.57 0.91 -2.94
N ALA A 41 4.59 1.71 -2.51
CA ALA A 41 4.04 2.82 -3.27
C ALA A 41 3.52 3.91 -2.32
N LYS A 42 3.33 5.10 -2.85
CA LYS A 42 2.76 6.22 -2.09
C LYS A 42 1.86 7.08 -2.96
N GLN A 43 0.85 7.67 -2.34
CA GLN A 43 0.03 8.71 -2.96
C GLN A 43 0.71 10.08 -2.84
N SER A 44 0.16 11.08 -3.52
CA SER A 44 0.69 12.45 -3.46
C SER A 44 0.69 12.99 -2.04
N TRP A 45 1.74 13.73 -1.71
CA TRP A 45 1.81 14.49 -0.47
C TRP A 45 0.85 15.69 -0.52
N TRP A 46 0.08 15.87 0.57
CA TRP A 46 -0.89 16.94 0.68
C TRP A 46 -1.13 17.29 2.16
N GLU A 47 -1.09 18.57 2.48
CA GLU A 47 -1.36 19.07 3.84
C GLU A 47 -0.56 18.35 4.94
N ASP A 48 0.77 18.25 4.75
CA ASP A 48 1.71 17.63 5.68
C ASP A 48 1.43 16.14 5.95
N LYS A 49 0.86 15.41 5.00
CA LYS A 49 0.57 13.98 5.10
C LYS A 49 0.57 13.29 3.74
N ALA A 50 0.72 11.99 3.76
CA ALA A 50 0.56 11.12 2.60
C ALA A 50 0.08 9.73 2.99
N THR A 51 -0.47 9.00 2.03
CA THR A 51 -0.90 7.62 2.17
C THR A 51 0.12 6.70 1.54
N PHE A 52 0.44 5.59 2.20
CA PHE A 52 1.46 4.64 1.80
C PHE A 52 0.91 3.22 1.69
N TYR A 53 1.28 2.53 0.62
CA TYR A 53 1.15 1.09 0.47
C TYR A 53 2.48 0.47 0.86
N THR A 54 2.46 -0.38 1.86
CA THR A 54 3.67 -0.96 2.43
C THR A 54 3.53 -2.47 2.57
N GLN A 55 4.63 -3.18 2.50
CA GLN A 55 4.66 -4.64 2.57
C GLN A 55 6.02 -5.12 3.08
N ASP A 56 6.00 -6.17 3.87
CA ASP A 56 7.16 -6.98 4.21
C ASP A 56 6.93 -8.43 3.74
N LYS A 57 7.71 -9.39 4.22
CA LYS A 57 7.53 -10.79 3.85
C LYS A 57 6.34 -11.46 4.53
N ASP A 58 5.89 -10.91 5.66
CA ASP A 58 4.79 -11.45 6.44
C ASP A 58 3.44 -11.00 5.91
N GLY A 59 3.36 -9.79 5.31
CA GLY A 59 2.12 -9.26 4.77
C GLY A 59 2.19 -7.78 4.42
N ALA A 60 1.05 -7.22 4.09
CA ALA A 60 0.92 -5.85 3.62
C ALA A 60 0.13 -4.98 4.61
N TYR A 61 0.46 -3.68 4.59
CA TYR A 61 -0.18 -2.69 5.44
C TYR A 61 -0.47 -1.43 4.63
N PHE A 62 -1.70 -0.94 4.74
CA PHE A 62 -2.09 0.35 4.21
C PHE A 62 -2.02 1.39 5.33
N ILE A 63 -1.25 2.44 5.11
CA ILE A 63 -1.05 3.50 6.10
C ILE A 63 -1.73 4.76 5.58
N TYR A 64 -2.88 5.09 6.16
CA TYR A 64 -3.72 6.17 5.68
C TYR A 64 -3.31 7.51 6.28
N ASN A 65 -3.12 8.51 5.41
CA ASN A 65 -2.86 9.90 5.80
C ASN A 65 -1.79 10.06 6.91
N MET A 66 -0.69 9.33 6.80
CA MET A 66 0.43 9.44 7.74
C MET A 66 1.00 10.85 7.72
N PRO A 67 1.04 11.56 8.87
CA PRO A 67 1.67 12.86 8.96
C PRO A 67 3.17 12.75 8.65
N CYS A 68 3.65 13.54 7.71
CA CYS A 68 5.07 13.61 7.37
C CYS A 68 5.42 14.96 6.73
N SER A 69 6.66 15.42 6.96
CA SER A 69 7.16 16.58 6.24
C SER A 69 7.39 16.26 4.77
N GLU A 70 7.43 17.28 3.91
CA GLU A 70 7.79 17.10 2.51
C GLU A 70 9.19 16.49 2.36
N GLU A 71 10.15 16.87 3.23
CA GLU A 71 11.50 16.31 3.25
C GLU A 71 11.49 14.80 3.57
N ASP A 72 10.67 14.35 4.53
CA ASP A 72 10.56 12.93 4.85
C ASP A 72 9.78 12.18 3.77
N TYR A 73 8.74 12.79 3.21
CA TYR A 73 8.02 12.22 2.06
C TYR A 73 8.95 11.92 0.89
N GLU A 74 9.90 12.80 0.59
CA GLU A 74 10.90 12.56 -0.48
C GLU A 74 11.83 11.37 -0.19
N LYS A 75 12.09 11.08 1.09
CA LYS A 75 12.91 9.93 1.53
C LYS A 75 12.12 8.61 1.50
N LEU A 76 10.79 8.67 1.65
CA LEU A 76 9.89 7.51 1.69
C LEU A 76 9.64 6.97 0.27
N VAL A 77 10.68 6.41 -0.33
CA VAL A 77 10.66 5.80 -1.66
C VAL A 77 10.45 4.29 -1.57
N PRO A 78 10.05 3.59 -2.68
CA PRO A 78 9.94 2.14 -2.66
C PRO A 78 11.21 1.46 -2.12
N GLY A 79 11.02 0.52 -1.19
CA GLY A 79 12.09 -0.20 -0.49
C GLY A 79 12.45 0.38 0.88
N THR A 80 12.08 1.63 1.19
CA THR A 80 12.41 2.26 2.48
C THR A 80 11.74 1.55 3.64
N LYS A 81 12.51 1.13 4.65
CA LYS A 81 12.01 0.56 5.91
C LYS A 81 11.48 1.66 6.81
N ILE A 82 10.30 1.44 7.36
CA ILE A 82 9.67 2.33 8.34
C ILE A 82 9.09 1.55 9.51
N LYS A 83 9.14 2.17 10.69
CA LYS A 83 8.40 1.76 11.88
C LYS A 83 7.32 2.77 12.14
N VAL A 84 6.08 2.31 12.30
CA VAL A 84 4.90 3.17 12.41
C VAL A 84 4.07 2.77 13.61
N THR A 85 3.64 3.75 14.39
CA THR A 85 2.65 3.58 15.46
C THR A 85 1.41 4.40 15.13
N GLY A 86 0.27 3.76 15.14
CA GLY A 86 -1.03 4.35 14.85
C GLY A 86 -2.15 3.48 15.39
N TYR A 87 -3.34 3.60 14.84
CA TYR A 87 -4.50 2.84 15.26
C TYR A 87 -5.03 1.99 14.11
N LYS A 88 -5.40 0.74 14.42
CA LYS A 88 -6.05 -0.11 13.43
C LYS A 88 -7.42 0.46 13.11
N ALA A 89 -7.71 0.64 11.82
CA ALA A 89 -9.00 1.08 11.33
C ALA A 89 -9.51 0.17 10.21
N GLU A 90 -10.76 0.31 9.86
CA GLU A 90 -11.39 -0.37 8.74
C GLU A 90 -12.28 0.62 7.98
N TRP A 91 -12.09 0.71 6.68
CA TRP A 91 -12.92 1.51 5.79
C TRP A 91 -13.46 0.67 4.64
N SER A 92 -14.76 0.42 4.62
CA SER A 92 -15.43 -0.35 3.56
C SER A 92 -14.79 -1.73 3.26
N GLY A 93 -14.25 -2.39 4.29
CA GLY A 93 -13.57 -3.68 4.18
C GLY A 93 -12.05 -3.60 3.98
N GLU A 94 -11.50 -2.42 3.74
CA GLU A 94 -10.06 -2.21 3.76
C GLU A 94 -9.55 -2.03 5.19
N ILE A 95 -8.54 -2.82 5.56
CA ILE A 95 -7.89 -2.73 6.86
C ILE A 95 -6.70 -1.79 6.74
N GLU A 96 -6.66 -0.77 7.62
CA GLU A 96 -5.66 0.28 7.54
C GLU A 96 -5.05 0.63 8.91
N VAL A 97 -3.88 1.26 8.88
CA VAL A 97 -3.31 1.98 10.00
C VAL A 97 -3.62 3.45 9.80
N ALA A 98 -4.47 4.00 10.65
CA ALA A 98 -4.89 5.39 10.65
C ALA A 98 -4.39 6.13 11.90
N ASP A 99 -4.64 7.44 11.97
CA ASP A 99 -4.30 8.28 13.13
C ASP A 99 -2.87 8.04 13.63
N VAL A 100 -1.93 7.98 12.68
CA VAL A 100 -0.52 7.72 12.98
C VAL A 100 0.02 8.75 13.96
N SER A 101 0.48 8.28 15.11
CA SER A 101 1.04 9.11 16.18
C SER A 101 2.54 9.34 16.03
N SER A 102 3.25 8.39 15.41
CA SER A 102 4.68 8.50 15.12
C SER A 102 5.12 7.55 14.02
N PHE A 103 6.18 7.93 13.30
CA PHE A 103 6.91 7.02 12.43
C PHE A 103 8.42 7.31 12.50
N GLU A 104 9.20 6.32 12.15
CA GLU A 104 10.66 6.41 12.04
C GLU A 104 11.10 5.73 10.74
N ILE A 105 12.07 6.34 10.03
CA ILE A 105 12.75 5.71 8.90
C ILE A 105 13.91 4.91 9.48
N GLU A 106 13.97 3.63 9.14
CA GLU A 106 14.97 2.70 9.65
C GLU A 106 15.92 2.21 8.56
N ASP A 107 17.04 1.63 8.98
CA ASP A 107 17.95 0.96 8.07
C ASP A 107 17.33 -0.36 7.57
N GLY A 108 17.39 -0.57 6.28
CA GLY A 108 16.87 -1.77 5.62
C GLY A 108 16.25 -1.44 4.27
N GLU A 109 16.15 -2.46 3.42
CA GLU A 109 15.55 -2.33 2.10
C GLU A 109 14.84 -3.63 1.72
N TYR A 110 13.60 -3.51 1.27
CA TYR A 110 12.85 -4.62 0.70
C TYR A 110 11.82 -4.12 -0.31
N ILE A 111 11.79 -4.76 -1.46
CA ILE A 111 10.76 -4.57 -2.49
C ILE A 111 10.08 -5.92 -2.72
N ALA A 112 8.76 -5.97 -2.53
CA ALA A 112 7.98 -7.17 -2.71
C ALA A 112 7.96 -7.61 -4.19
N GLU A 113 7.95 -8.92 -4.41
CA GLU A 113 7.68 -9.50 -5.72
C GLU A 113 6.16 -9.55 -5.93
N PRO A 114 5.63 -9.14 -7.10
CA PRO A 114 4.19 -9.18 -7.36
C PRO A 114 3.64 -10.60 -7.30
N LEU A 115 2.70 -10.86 -6.40
CA LEU A 115 1.96 -12.13 -6.35
C LEU A 115 0.95 -12.19 -7.51
N ASP A 116 1.00 -13.28 -8.30
CA ASP A 116 0.00 -13.50 -9.35
C ASP A 116 -1.32 -13.99 -8.75
N VAL A 117 -2.32 -13.12 -8.76
CA VAL A 117 -3.67 -13.40 -8.24
C VAL A 117 -4.72 -13.46 -9.35
N THR A 118 -4.30 -13.69 -10.59
CA THR A 118 -5.20 -13.73 -11.76
C THR A 118 -6.34 -14.73 -11.56
N ASP A 119 -6.05 -15.90 -11.00
CA ASP A 119 -7.05 -16.96 -10.77
C ASP A 119 -8.05 -16.62 -9.63
N LEU A 120 -7.79 -15.58 -8.86
CA LEU A 120 -8.67 -15.12 -7.76
C LEU A 120 -9.66 -14.04 -8.21
N LEU A 121 -9.55 -13.53 -9.43
CA LEU A 121 -10.50 -12.54 -9.94
C LEU A 121 -11.95 -13.03 -9.85
N GLY A 122 -12.78 -12.22 -9.20
CA GLY A 122 -14.19 -12.52 -8.97
C GLY A 122 -14.45 -13.56 -7.88
N LYS A 123 -13.44 -13.95 -7.09
CA LYS A 123 -13.58 -14.82 -5.93
C LYS A 123 -13.44 -14.01 -4.63
N ASP A 124 -14.09 -14.49 -3.58
CA ASP A 124 -14.08 -13.84 -2.28
C ASP A 124 -12.67 -13.86 -1.65
N GLU A 125 -11.86 -14.86 -1.96
CA GLU A 125 -10.49 -15.03 -1.45
C GLU A 125 -9.52 -13.94 -1.92
N LEU A 126 -9.87 -13.16 -2.95
CA LEU A 126 -9.02 -12.05 -3.40
C LEU A 126 -8.81 -10.99 -2.30
N ILE A 127 -9.78 -10.83 -1.39
CA ILE A 127 -9.68 -9.89 -0.27
C ILE A 127 -8.55 -10.23 0.71
N ASP A 128 -8.16 -11.50 0.80
CA ASP A 128 -7.07 -11.94 1.68
C ASP A 128 -5.72 -11.37 1.25
N HIS A 129 -5.63 -10.86 0.01
CA HIS A 129 -4.45 -10.22 -0.58
C HIS A 129 -4.58 -8.70 -0.66
N GLN A 130 -5.46 -8.10 0.14
CA GLN A 130 -5.59 -6.65 0.18
C GLN A 130 -4.26 -5.99 0.56
N ASN A 131 -3.97 -4.85 -0.05
CA ASN A 131 -2.75 -4.06 0.15
C ASN A 131 -1.43 -4.71 -0.31
N GLU A 132 -1.41 -5.98 -0.70
CA GLU A 132 -0.23 -6.62 -1.28
C GLU A 132 0.07 -6.11 -2.70
N LEU A 133 1.34 -6.14 -3.08
CA LEU A 133 1.73 -5.95 -4.47
C LEU A 133 1.35 -7.20 -5.27
N VAL A 134 0.36 -7.06 -6.14
CA VAL A 134 -0.19 -8.17 -6.92
C VAL A 134 -0.03 -7.95 -8.43
N SER A 135 -0.14 -9.02 -9.18
CA SER A 135 -0.19 -8.99 -10.65
C SER A 135 -1.40 -9.76 -11.18
N PHE A 136 -1.95 -9.25 -12.28
CA PHE A 136 -2.97 -9.93 -13.07
C PHE A 136 -2.42 -10.15 -14.48
N LYS A 137 -2.47 -11.38 -14.96
CA LYS A 137 -2.03 -11.75 -16.33
C LYS A 137 -3.19 -11.78 -17.29
N GLY A 138 -2.90 -11.57 -18.56
CA GLY A 138 -3.91 -11.64 -19.63
C GLY A 138 -4.95 -10.51 -19.58
N MET A 139 -4.65 -9.39 -18.93
CA MET A 139 -5.55 -8.25 -18.84
C MET A 139 -5.37 -7.31 -20.03
N THR A 140 -6.49 -6.75 -20.51
CA THR A 140 -6.50 -5.62 -21.43
C THR A 140 -6.90 -4.35 -20.67
N VAL A 141 -6.11 -3.32 -20.76
CA VAL A 141 -6.42 -2.01 -20.21
C VAL A 141 -7.07 -1.17 -21.31
N GLU A 142 -8.27 -0.69 -21.05
CA GLU A 142 -9.04 0.16 -21.97
C GLU A 142 -9.24 1.55 -21.33
N ALA A 143 -9.44 2.56 -22.17
CA ALA A 143 -9.80 3.87 -21.68
C ALA A 143 -11.11 3.83 -20.89
N ALA A 144 -11.21 4.62 -19.81
CA ALA A 144 -12.42 4.70 -19.02
C ALA A 144 -13.57 5.38 -19.78
N GLY A 145 -13.27 6.15 -20.83
CA GLY A 145 -14.24 6.79 -21.70
C GLY A 145 -13.59 7.64 -22.77
N GLN A 146 -14.35 8.57 -23.35
CA GLN A 146 -13.88 9.49 -24.39
C GLN A 146 -14.23 10.93 -24.01
N ASP A 147 -13.36 11.88 -24.36
CA ASP A 147 -13.62 13.30 -24.26
C ASP A 147 -14.65 13.78 -25.31
N ALA A 148 -14.97 15.07 -25.31
CA ALA A 148 -15.92 15.67 -26.23
C ALA A 148 -15.47 15.61 -27.72
N ASP A 149 -14.18 15.42 -27.96
CA ASP A 149 -13.57 15.31 -29.27
C ASP A 149 -13.42 13.84 -29.74
N GLY A 150 -13.82 12.87 -28.87
CA GLY A 150 -13.80 11.44 -29.15
C GLY A 150 -12.44 10.79 -28.92
N ASN A 151 -11.52 11.43 -28.21
CA ASN A 151 -10.25 10.81 -27.81
C ASN A 151 -10.44 9.95 -26.58
N ASP A 152 -9.77 8.79 -26.53
CA ASP A 152 -9.77 7.94 -25.36
C ASP A 152 -9.10 8.63 -24.18
N VAL A 153 -9.75 8.62 -23.01
CA VAL A 153 -9.28 9.27 -21.79
C VAL A 153 -9.36 8.34 -20.60
N ALA A 154 -8.45 8.53 -19.65
CA ALA A 154 -8.61 8.05 -18.29
C ALA A 154 -9.49 9.05 -17.53
N TYR A 155 -10.49 8.57 -16.82
CA TYR A 155 -11.27 9.44 -15.95
C TYR A 155 -10.54 9.69 -14.64
N LEU A 156 -10.61 10.94 -14.23
CA LEU A 156 -10.22 11.38 -12.91
C LEU A 156 -11.50 11.60 -12.10
N TYR A 157 -11.58 11.01 -10.93
CA TYR A 157 -12.75 11.12 -10.06
C TYR A 157 -12.37 11.77 -8.76
N ASN A 158 -13.26 12.57 -8.23
CA ASN A 158 -13.22 12.97 -6.83
C ASN A 158 -13.66 11.81 -5.93
N TYR A 159 -13.31 11.91 -4.67
CA TYR A 159 -13.73 10.98 -3.62
C TYR A 159 -15.25 10.74 -3.57
N ASP A 160 -16.05 11.72 -3.95
CA ASP A 160 -17.52 11.62 -4.02
C ASP A 160 -18.03 10.98 -5.33
N GLY A 161 -17.15 10.52 -6.20
CA GLY A 161 -17.48 9.91 -7.47
C GLY A 161 -17.99 10.91 -8.52
N SER A 162 -17.85 12.21 -8.28
CA SER A 162 -18.37 13.26 -9.18
C SER A 162 -17.59 13.42 -10.47
N GLY A 163 -16.40 12.80 -10.55
CA GLY A 163 -15.50 12.87 -11.69
C GLY A 163 -15.02 14.29 -11.99
N SER A 164 -13.77 14.59 -11.73
CA SER A 164 -13.13 15.82 -12.14
C SER A 164 -11.69 15.56 -12.59
N GLU A 165 -11.16 16.44 -13.44
CA GLU A 165 -9.75 16.38 -13.78
C GLU A 165 -8.92 16.63 -12.53
N GLY A 166 -8.04 15.67 -12.18
CA GLY A 166 -6.92 15.90 -11.29
C GLY A 166 -6.90 15.11 -9.99
N ASP A 167 -7.94 14.34 -9.66
CA ASP A 167 -7.96 13.67 -8.35
C ASP A 167 -7.50 12.20 -8.43
N ASP A 168 -8.30 11.31 -9.02
CA ASP A 168 -7.95 9.88 -9.13
C ASP A 168 -7.98 9.41 -10.59
N LEU A 169 -7.06 8.52 -10.96
CA LEU A 169 -6.96 7.99 -12.30
C LEU A 169 -7.54 6.58 -12.37
N TYR A 170 -8.58 6.39 -13.17
CA TYR A 170 -9.24 5.11 -13.38
C TYR A 170 -9.06 4.63 -14.82
N PHE A 171 -8.78 3.34 -14.96
CA PHE A 171 -8.78 2.64 -16.23
C PHE A 171 -9.74 1.46 -16.17
N ASN A 172 -10.41 1.17 -17.27
CA ASN A 172 -11.13 -0.08 -17.41
C ASN A 172 -10.13 -1.22 -17.68
N VAL A 173 -10.28 -2.31 -16.96
CA VAL A 173 -9.45 -3.50 -17.11
C VAL A 173 -10.34 -4.70 -17.34
N SER A 174 -10.02 -5.51 -18.33
CA SER A 174 -10.74 -6.74 -18.63
C SER A 174 -9.80 -7.92 -18.80
N LEU A 175 -10.29 -9.13 -18.48
CA LEU A 175 -9.60 -10.39 -18.82
C LEU A 175 -9.78 -10.69 -20.32
N ASN A 176 -8.69 -11.10 -20.97
CA ASN A 176 -8.71 -11.63 -22.33
C ASN A 176 -9.02 -13.13 -22.34
#